data_12c3b574df3152a9c945b3b540c0e9b7
#
_entry.id   12c3b574df3152a9c945b3b540c0e9b7
#
_cell.length_a   1.000
_cell.length_b   1.000
_cell.length_c   1.000
_cell.angle_alpha   90.00
_cell.angle_beta   90.00
_cell.angle_gamma   90.00
#
_symmetry.space_group_name_H-M   'P 1'
#
loop_
_entity.id
_entity.type
_entity.pdbx_description
1 polymer ?
#
loop_
_entity_poly.entity_id
_entity_poly.type
_entity_poly.pdbx_seq_one_letter_code
_entity_poly.pdbx_strand_id
1 'polypeptide(L)'
;MTIGQVVSLHLHPAVAGEPLRTVHEIYAEAGRGIVGNGRKFGHKDRRGQPSRRQVSLIGREQIAEHAGTLGLGEIPPGAVRSNIETAGVDLLALVGQKVKVGGALLYFYEPRTPCYKMDLIAPGLRELMANGRQGVLAQIIESGNISVGDAITTFPS
;
A
#
# COMPACT_ATOMS: atom_id res chain seq x y z
N MET A 1 19.23 -1.73 7.76
CA MET A 1 18.88 -3.14 8.03
C MET A 1 17.64 -3.52 7.24
N THR A 2 17.71 -4.61 6.51
CA THR A 2 16.57 -5.14 5.78
C THR A 2 15.58 -5.77 6.76
N ILE A 3 14.31 -5.33 6.68
CA ILE A 3 13.25 -5.79 7.58
C ILE A 3 12.09 -6.43 6.82
N GLY A 4 12.17 -6.50 5.51
CA GLY A 4 11.12 -7.08 4.68
C GLY A 4 11.39 -6.89 3.21
N GLN A 5 10.43 -7.30 2.40
CA GLN A 5 10.55 -7.18 0.95
C GLN A 5 9.21 -6.87 0.28
N VAL A 6 9.29 -6.29 -0.91
CA VAL A 6 8.15 -6.08 -1.80
C VAL A 6 7.83 -7.38 -2.50
N VAL A 7 6.58 -7.85 -2.40
CA VAL A 7 6.18 -9.12 -3.04
C VAL A 7 5.20 -8.93 -4.19
N SER A 8 4.47 -7.81 -4.23
CA SER A 8 3.55 -7.52 -5.33
C SER A 8 3.32 -6.03 -5.46
N LEU A 9 3.13 -5.55 -6.69
CA LEU A 9 2.93 -4.14 -7.00
C LEU A 9 1.69 -3.96 -7.89
N HIS A 10 0.89 -2.95 -7.58
CA HIS A 10 -0.38 -2.71 -8.27
C HIS A 10 -0.61 -1.23 -8.50
N LEU A 11 -1.19 -0.91 -9.66
CA LEU A 11 -1.59 0.44 -10.02
C LEU A 11 -3.10 0.54 -10.09
N HIS A 12 -3.65 1.63 -9.56
CA HIS A 12 -5.07 1.92 -9.69
C HIS A 12 -5.42 2.20 -11.15
N PRO A 13 -6.60 1.75 -11.60
CA PRO A 13 -7.06 2.02 -12.96
C PRO A 13 -7.46 3.48 -13.14
N ALA A 14 -7.56 3.93 -14.40
CA ALA A 14 -8.08 5.24 -14.73
C ALA A 14 -9.57 5.35 -14.39
N VAL A 15 -10.30 4.24 -14.51
CA VAL A 15 -11.75 4.17 -14.25
C VAL A 15 -11.99 3.60 -12.86
N ALA A 16 -12.72 4.34 -12.02
CA ALA A 16 -13.03 3.90 -10.66
C ALA A 16 -13.80 2.58 -10.66
N GLY A 17 -13.43 1.70 -9.72
CA GLY A 17 -14.10 0.42 -9.52
C GLY A 17 -13.52 -0.74 -10.33
N GLU A 18 -12.73 -0.48 -11.36
CA GLU A 18 -12.06 -1.54 -12.08
C GLU A 18 -10.93 -2.15 -11.24
N PRO A 19 -10.52 -3.40 -11.51
CA PRO A 19 -9.42 -4.05 -10.79
C PRO A 19 -8.11 -3.28 -10.95
N LEU A 20 -7.24 -3.37 -9.93
CA LEU A 20 -5.89 -2.86 -10.02
C LEU A 20 -5.08 -3.70 -11.01
N ARG A 21 -4.14 -3.06 -11.68
CA ARG A 21 -3.23 -3.72 -12.61
C ARG A 21 -1.96 -4.14 -11.87
N THR A 22 -1.60 -5.41 -11.97
CA THR A 22 -0.35 -5.92 -11.42
C THR A 22 0.82 -5.57 -12.34
N VAL A 23 1.89 -5.05 -11.78
CA VAL A 23 3.11 -4.64 -12.51
C VAL A 23 4.35 -5.13 -11.77
N HIS A 24 5.51 -5.14 -12.44
CA HIS A 24 6.78 -5.54 -11.84
C HIS A 24 7.54 -4.41 -11.22
N GLU A 25 7.28 -3.19 -11.65
CA GLU A 25 8.03 -2.02 -11.24
C GLU A 25 7.12 -0.80 -11.26
N ILE A 26 7.34 0.10 -10.31
CA ILE A 26 6.68 1.40 -10.25
C ILE A 26 7.72 2.49 -10.04
N TYR A 27 7.40 3.71 -10.47
CA TYR A 27 8.19 4.89 -10.14
C TYR A 27 7.42 5.74 -9.14
N ALA A 28 8.00 5.92 -7.96
CA ALA A 28 7.44 6.76 -6.91
C ALA A 28 8.04 8.17 -7.05
N GLU A 29 7.18 9.17 -7.26
CA GLU A 29 7.61 10.55 -7.44
C GLU A 29 7.30 11.36 -6.20
N ALA A 30 8.33 11.94 -5.59
CA ALA A 30 8.20 12.72 -4.37
C ALA A 30 7.14 13.82 -4.50
N GLY A 31 6.23 13.90 -3.55
CA GLY A 31 5.18 14.90 -3.50
C GLY A 31 4.01 14.67 -4.45
N ARG A 32 4.06 13.69 -5.36
CA ARG A 32 3.02 13.48 -6.36
C ARG A 32 2.37 12.11 -6.32
N GLY A 33 3.11 11.06 -6.00
CA GLY A 33 2.57 9.72 -5.95
C GLY A 33 3.26 8.76 -6.92
N ILE A 34 2.59 7.67 -7.25
CA ILE A 34 3.11 6.65 -8.15
C ILE A 34 2.67 6.98 -9.57
N VAL A 35 3.65 7.09 -10.48
CA VAL A 35 3.37 7.37 -11.90
C VAL A 35 2.49 6.25 -12.47
N GLY A 36 1.43 6.62 -13.16
CA GLY A 36 0.50 5.67 -13.76
C GLY A 36 -0.58 5.13 -12.81
N ASN A 37 -0.66 5.67 -11.60
CA ASN A 37 -1.61 5.21 -10.57
C ASN A 37 -3.01 5.82 -10.73
N GLY A 38 -3.48 5.95 -11.97
CA GLY A 38 -4.80 6.46 -12.29
C GLY A 38 -5.03 7.86 -11.75
N ARG A 39 -6.20 8.10 -11.18
CA ARG A 39 -6.56 9.41 -10.61
C ARG A 39 -5.83 9.75 -9.31
N LYS A 40 -5.09 8.80 -8.75
CA LYS A 40 -4.38 9.03 -7.48
C LYS A 40 -3.04 9.71 -7.68
N PHE A 41 -2.50 9.68 -8.89
CA PHE A 41 -1.25 10.38 -9.18
C PHE A 41 -1.51 11.88 -9.30
N GLY A 42 -0.75 12.67 -8.53
CA GLY A 42 -0.90 14.12 -8.54
C GLY A 42 -2.22 14.63 -7.95
N HIS A 43 -2.91 13.78 -7.18
CA HIS A 43 -4.18 14.14 -6.56
C HIS A 43 -3.99 15.30 -5.57
N LYS A 44 -4.97 16.20 -5.55
CA LYS A 44 -4.99 17.33 -4.61
C LYS A 44 -6.04 17.11 -3.54
N ASP A 45 -5.76 17.62 -2.35
CA ASP A 45 -6.71 17.60 -1.25
C ASP A 45 -7.79 18.68 -1.44
N ARG A 46 -8.69 18.82 -0.46
CA ARG A 46 -9.80 19.79 -0.52
C ARG A 46 -9.33 21.23 -0.57
N ARG A 47 -8.10 21.51 -0.12
CA ARG A 47 -7.51 22.84 -0.10
C ARG A 47 -6.72 23.15 -1.37
N GLY A 48 -6.69 22.23 -2.33
CA GLY A 48 -5.91 22.36 -3.56
C GLY A 48 -4.41 22.10 -3.38
N GLN A 49 -3.99 21.61 -2.22
CA GLN A 49 -2.61 21.22 -1.96
C GLN A 49 -2.37 19.78 -2.40
N PRO A 50 -1.13 19.42 -2.74
CA PRO A 50 -0.82 18.02 -3.06
C PRO A 50 -1.24 17.10 -1.91
N SER A 51 -2.03 16.06 -2.22
CA SER A 51 -2.42 15.08 -1.23
C SER A 51 -1.21 14.27 -0.80
N ARG A 52 -1.08 13.98 0.50
CA ARG A 52 -0.04 13.09 0.98
C ARG A 52 -0.42 11.61 0.86
N ARG A 53 -1.67 11.32 0.49
CA ARG A 53 -2.13 9.96 0.23
C ARG A 53 -1.60 9.50 -1.13
N GLN A 54 -0.36 9.06 -1.16
CA GLN A 54 0.36 8.77 -2.39
C GLN A 54 0.62 7.30 -2.63
N VAL A 55 0.77 6.52 -1.56
CA VAL A 55 1.06 5.08 -1.62
C VAL A 55 0.31 4.37 -0.52
N SER A 56 -0.24 3.19 -0.84
CA SER A 56 -0.82 2.28 0.15
C SER A 56 -0.01 0.99 0.18
N LEU A 57 0.27 0.49 1.40
CA LEU A 57 1.03 -0.74 1.62
C LEU A 57 0.27 -1.65 2.58
N ILE A 58 0.32 -2.96 2.35
CA ILE A 58 -0.25 -3.94 3.26
C ILE A 58 0.63 -5.20 3.26
N GLY A 59 0.73 -5.87 4.43
CA GLY A 59 1.44 -7.13 4.54
C GLY A 59 0.65 -8.28 3.92
N ARG A 60 1.31 -9.08 3.11
CA ARG A 60 0.70 -10.29 2.53
C ARG A 60 0.25 -11.25 3.62
N GLU A 61 1.00 -11.29 4.73
CA GLU A 61 0.67 -12.08 5.91
C GLU A 61 -0.67 -11.65 6.53
N GLN A 62 -0.94 -10.35 6.56
CA GLN A 62 -2.19 -9.83 7.10
C GLN A 62 -3.37 -10.17 6.21
N ILE A 63 -3.19 -10.13 4.89
CA ILE A 63 -4.22 -10.56 3.93
C ILE A 63 -4.55 -12.04 4.14
N ALA A 64 -3.50 -12.88 4.30
CA ALA A 64 -3.67 -14.32 4.53
C ALA A 64 -4.41 -14.59 5.87
N GLU A 65 -4.12 -13.81 6.90
CA GLU A 65 -4.82 -13.93 8.19
C GLU A 65 -6.31 -13.63 8.04
N HIS A 66 -6.66 -12.56 7.32
CA HIS A 66 -8.06 -12.24 7.06
C HIS A 66 -8.76 -13.33 6.24
N ALA A 67 -8.09 -13.84 5.22
CA ALA A 67 -8.63 -14.93 4.40
C ALA A 67 -8.92 -16.16 5.26
N GLY A 68 -8.00 -16.53 6.14
CA GLY A 68 -8.17 -17.64 7.07
C GLY A 68 -9.35 -17.44 8.00
N THR A 69 -9.50 -16.25 8.58
CA THR A 69 -10.60 -15.93 9.50
C THR A 69 -11.95 -16.04 8.81
N LEU A 70 -12.05 -15.65 7.54
CA LEU A 70 -13.30 -15.70 6.77
C LEU A 70 -13.52 -17.05 6.08
N GLY A 71 -12.63 -18.02 6.28
CA GLY A 71 -12.74 -19.32 5.64
C GLY A 71 -12.49 -19.31 4.14
N LEU A 72 -11.78 -18.32 3.64
CA LEU A 72 -11.41 -18.22 2.23
C LEU A 72 -10.11 -18.96 1.98
N GLY A 73 -9.95 -19.53 0.78
CA GLY A 73 -8.70 -20.16 0.40
C GLY A 73 -7.58 -19.15 0.24
N GLU A 74 -7.83 -18.12 -0.54
CA GLU A 74 -6.85 -17.08 -0.81
C GLU A 74 -7.54 -15.80 -1.26
N ILE A 75 -6.99 -14.67 -0.85
CA ILE A 75 -7.33 -13.36 -1.42
C ILE A 75 -6.18 -13.00 -2.36
N PRO A 76 -6.43 -12.91 -3.68
CA PRO A 76 -5.33 -12.73 -4.63
C PRO A 76 -4.65 -11.36 -4.50
N PRO A 77 -3.39 -11.26 -4.99
CA PRO A 77 -2.69 -9.97 -5.01
C PRO A 77 -3.49 -8.90 -5.72
N GLY A 78 -3.51 -7.69 -5.14
CA GLY A 78 -4.22 -6.55 -5.70
C GLY A 78 -5.68 -6.45 -5.35
N ALA A 79 -6.31 -7.52 -4.85
CA ALA A 79 -7.75 -7.54 -4.54
C ALA A 79 -8.13 -6.52 -3.46
N VAL A 80 -7.28 -6.33 -2.46
CA VAL A 80 -7.54 -5.37 -1.37
C VAL A 80 -7.14 -3.93 -1.74
N ARG A 81 -6.73 -3.71 -2.98
CA ARG A 81 -6.52 -2.41 -3.59
C ARG A 81 -5.38 -1.60 -2.97
N SER A 82 -4.34 -2.28 -2.50
CA SER A 82 -3.10 -1.65 -2.06
C SER A 82 -2.07 -1.63 -3.19
N ASN A 83 -1.30 -0.54 -3.28
CA ASN A 83 -0.24 -0.42 -4.29
C ASN A 83 0.88 -1.43 -4.07
N ILE A 84 1.28 -1.63 -2.83
CA ILE A 84 2.42 -2.47 -2.47
C ILE A 84 1.97 -3.52 -1.48
N GLU A 85 2.21 -4.79 -1.80
CA GLU A 85 2.06 -5.88 -0.85
C GLU A 85 3.45 -6.32 -0.43
N THR A 86 3.63 -6.49 0.87
CA THR A 86 4.92 -6.75 1.49
C THR A 86 4.97 -8.09 2.21
N ALA A 87 6.16 -8.54 2.54
CA ALA A 87 6.37 -9.71 3.41
C ALA A 87 7.50 -9.42 4.39
N GLY A 88 7.39 -9.99 5.58
CA GLY A 88 8.45 -9.96 6.59
C GLY A 88 8.53 -8.68 7.41
N VAL A 89 7.59 -7.75 7.28
CA VAL A 89 7.64 -6.47 7.99
C VAL A 89 6.30 -6.15 8.65
N ASP A 90 6.35 -5.64 9.88
CA ASP A 90 5.20 -5.11 10.58
C ASP A 90 5.04 -3.63 10.22
N LEU A 91 4.22 -3.36 9.21
CA LEU A 91 4.04 -2.00 8.70
C LEU A 91 3.44 -1.05 9.74
N LEU A 92 2.50 -1.54 10.55
CA LEU A 92 1.84 -0.70 11.54
C LEU A 92 2.83 -0.17 12.59
N ALA A 93 3.81 -0.95 12.95
CA ALA A 93 4.86 -0.55 13.89
C ALA A 93 5.74 0.57 13.35
N LEU A 94 5.73 0.80 12.03
CA LEU A 94 6.54 1.82 11.37
C LEU A 94 5.81 3.13 11.10
N VAL A 95 4.54 3.24 11.50
CA VAL A 95 3.79 4.50 11.38
C VAL A 95 4.51 5.60 12.15
N GLY A 96 4.70 6.75 11.50
CA GLY A 96 5.47 7.87 12.05
C GLY A 96 6.94 7.86 11.67
N GLN A 97 7.38 6.88 10.89
CA GLN A 97 8.78 6.72 10.51
C GLN A 97 8.99 6.82 9.00
N LYS A 98 10.20 7.19 8.62
CA LYS A 98 10.67 7.10 7.24
C LYS A 98 11.22 5.71 7.00
N VAL A 99 10.81 5.12 5.89
CA VAL A 99 11.17 3.74 5.53
C VAL A 99 11.63 3.71 4.09
N LYS A 100 12.77 3.10 3.84
CA LYS A 100 13.25 2.93 2.48
C LYS A 100 12.62 1.70 1.86
N VAL A 101 11.95 1.88 0.73
CA VAL A 101 11.30 0.82 -0.03
C VAL A 101 11.91 0.83 -1.42
N GLY A 102 12.74 -0.17 -1.75
CA GLY A 102 13.49 -0.16 -2.99
C GLY A 102 14.34 1.11 -3.13
N GLY A 103 14.17 1.83 -4.22
CA GLY A 103 14.88 3.08 -4.50
C GLY A 103 14.24 4.33 -3.93
N ALA A 104 13.05 4.22 -3.31
CA ALA A 104 12.31 5.37 -2.80
C ALA A 104 12.36 5.46 -1.28
N LEU A 105 12.21 6.67 -0.74
CA LEU A 105 12.04 6.89 0.69
C LEU A 105 10.61 7.32 0.94
N LEU A 106 9.90 6.56 1.79
CA LEU A 106 8.51 6.80 2.13
C LEU A 106 8.38 7.23 3.58
N TYR A 107 7.36 8.06 3.87
CA TYR A 107 6.97 8.38 5.24
C TYR A 107 5.60 7.74 5.49
N PHE A 108 5.52 6.81 6.43
CA PHE A 108 4.28 6.16 6.82
C PHE A 108 3.56 7.07 7.80
N TYR A 109 2.46 7.71 7.36
CA TYR A 109 1.86 8.75 8.19
C TYR A 109 0.63 8.31 8.98
N GLU A 110 -0.08 7.26 8.54
CA GLU A 110 -1.22 6.74 9.29
C GLU A 110 -1.62 5.33 8.84
N PRO A 111 -2.34 4.58 9.68
CA PRO A 111 -2.97 3.33 9.24
C PRO A 111 -4.04 3.63 8.20
N ARG A 112 -4.22 2.73 7.25
CA ARG A 112 -5.29 2.84 6.26
C ARG A 112 -6.62 2.41 6.87
N THR A 113 -7.67 3.19 6.64
CA THR A 113 -9.03 2.87 7.06
C THR A 113 -9.76 2.12 5.95
N PRO A 114 -10.36 0.94 6.21
CA PRO A 114 -11.08 0.21 5.19
C PRO A 114 -12.39 0.91 4.79
N CYS A 115 -12.78 0.72 3.53
CA CYS A 115 -14.05 1.21 3.02
C CYS A 115 -14.98 0.04 2.67
N TYR A 116 -16.22 0.37 2.27
CA TYR A 116 -17.23 -0.63 1.92
C TYR A 116 -16.79 -1.61 0.82
N LYS A 117 -15.84 -1.20 -0.03
CA LYS A 117 -15.34 -2.06 -1.11
C LYS A 117 -14.72 -3.36 -0.61
N MET A 118 -14.24 -3.36 0.64
CA MET A 118 -13.69 -4.58 1.23
C MET A 118 -14.77 -5.65 1.41
N ASP A 119 -15.99 -5.26 1.76
CA ASP A 119 -17.10 -6.20 1.89
C ASP A 119 -17.59 -6.75 0.54
N LEU A 120 -17.26 -6.08 -0.57
CA LEU A 120 -17.51 -6.61 -1.90
C LEU A 120 -16.57 -7.77 -2.26
N ILE A 121 -15.41 -7.83 -1.63
CA ILE A 121 -14.45 -8.93 -1.78
C ILE A 121 -14.97 -10.13 -1.00
N ALA A 122 -15.32 -9.92 0.26
CA ALA A 122 -15.89 -10.93 1.15
C ALA A 122 -16.65 -10.26 2.27
N PRO A 123 -17.89 -10.69 2.58
CA PRO A 123 -18.66 -10.13 3.70
C PRO A 123 -17.87 -10.24 5.00
N GLY A 124 -17.80 -9.14 5.75
CA GLY A 124 -17.09 -9.06 7.02
C GLY A 124 -15.63 -8.61 6.91
N LEU A 125 -15.08 -8.52 5.72
CA LEU A 125 -13.68 -8.13 5.53
C LEU A 125 -13.41 -6.70 6.03
N ARG A 126 -14.32 -5.78 5.78
CA ARG A 126 -14.19 -4.39 6.25
C ARG A 126 -14.00 -4.32 7.76
N GLU A 127 -14.78 -5.08 8.51
CA GLU A 127 -14.68 -5.09 9.96
C GLU A 127 -13.37 -5.70 10.45
N LEU A 128 -12.89 -6.76 9.81
CA LEU A 128 -11.61 -7.37 10.14
C LEU A 128 -10.44 -6.43 9.87
N MET A 129 -10.56 -5.58 8.86
CA MET A 129 -9.51 -4.65 8.47
C MET A 129 -9.50 -3.35 9.28
N ALA A 130 -10.49 -3.13 10.12
CA ALA A 130 -10.56 -1.96 10.99
C ALA A 130 -9.42 -1.95 12.02
N ASN A 131 -9.16 -0.79 12.62
CA ASN A 131 -8.18 -0.64 13.71
C ASN A 131 -6.74 -1.02 13.31
N GLY A 132 -6.32 -0.56 12.14
CA GLY A 132 -4.94 -0.75 11.69
C GLY A 132 -4.64 -2.07 11.01
N ARG A 133 -5.67 -2.84 10.63
CA ARG A 133 -5.48 -4.15 10.00
C ARG A 133 -5.65 -4.13 8.48
N GLN A 134 -5.48 -2.96 7.86
CA GLN A 134 -5.43 -2.81 6.40
C GLN A 134 -4.14 -2.15 5.93
N GLY A 135 -3.06 -2.31 6.67
CA GLY A 135 -1.80 -1.70 6.30
C GLY A 135 -1.77 -0.19 6.56
N VAL A 136 -0.96 0.50 5.80
CA VAL A 136 -0.64 1.91 6.05
C VAL A 136 -0.73 2.75 4.78
N LEU A 137 -0.83 4.06 4.99
CA LEU A 137 -0.70 5.06 3.94
C LEU A 137 0.63 5.78 4.08
N ALA A 138 1.24 6.11 2.95
CA ALA A 138 2.55 6.74 2.92
C ALA A 138 2.61 7.90 1.95
N GLN A 139 3.49 8.84 2.27
CA GLN A 139 3.90 9.94 1.44
C GLN A 139 5.31 9.65 0.92
N ILE A 140 5.57 9.99 -0.34
CA ILE A 140 6.88 9.79 -0.96
C ILE A 140 7.75 11.00 -0.63
N ILE A 141 8.85 10.75 0.07
CA ILE A 141 9.81 11.79 0.49
C ILE A 141 10.93 11.94 -0.53
N GLU A 142 11.47 10.81 -1.02
CA GLU A 142 12.48 10.80 -2.07
C GLU A 142 12.02 9.88 -3.19
N SER A 143 12.11 10.37 -4.40
CA SER A 143 11.70 9.63 -5.60
C SER A 143 12.61 8.45 -5.88
N GLY A 144 12.05 7.40 -6.46
CA GLY A 144 12.83 6.25 -6.89
C GLY A 144 11.97 5.14 -7.46
N ASN A 145 12.63 4.19 -8.08
CA ASN A 145 11.99 2.99 -8.59
C ASN A 145 11.80 1.97 -7.47
N ILE A 146 10.68 1.27 -7.50
CA ILE A 146 10.37 0.16 -6.60
C ILE A 146 10.00 -1.03 -7.48
N SER A 147 10.70 -2.15 -7.27
CA SER A 147 10.49 -3.37 -8.04
C SER A 147 10.10 -4.52 -7.11
N VAL A 148 9.37 -5.49 -7.66
CA VAL A 148 9.09 -6.74 -6.93
C VAL A 148 10.41 -7.39 -6.52
N GLY A 149 10.51 -7.79 -5.27
CA GLY A 149 11.73 -8.35 -4.68
C GLY A 149 12.62 -7.33 -3.97
N ASP A 150 12.34 -6.04 -4.13
CA ASP A 150 13.13 -5.01 -3.48
C ASP A 150 13.05 -5.09 -1.96
N ALA A 151 14.17 -4.74 -1.32
CA ALA A 151 14.26 -4.71 0.14
C ALA A 151 13.50 -3.53 0.72
N ILE A 152 12.92 -3.76 1.91
CA ILE A 152 12.38 -2.72 2.76
C ILE A 152 13.35 -2.59 3.93
N THR A 153 13.84 -1.37 4.16
CA THR A 153 14.86 -1.12 5.19
C THR A 153 14.44 0.05 6.05
N THR A 154 14.76 -0.05 7.35
CA THR A 154 14.58 1.09 8.24
C THR A 154 15.61 2.16 7.93
N PHE A 155 15.17 3.40 7.98
CA PHE A 155 16.11 4.51 7.84
C PHE A 155 16.96 4.58 9.11
N PRO A 156 18.27 4.72 9.00
CA PRO A 156 19.11 4.80 10.19
C PRO A 156 18.71 6.00 11.04
N SER A 157 18.52 5.76 12.31
CA SER A 157 18.23 6.83 13.26
C SER A 157 19.54 7.43 13.78
#